data_2d6d49193e0d547222dc5636d63f6a6d
#
_entry.id   2d6d49193e0d547222dc5636d63f6a6d
#
_cell.length_a   1.000
_cell.length_b   1.000
_cell.length_c   1.000
_cell.angle_alpha   90.00
_cell.angle_beta   90.00
_cell.angle_gamma   90.00
#
_symmetry.space_group_name_H-M   'P 1'
#
loop_
_entity.id
_entity.type
_entity.pdbx_description
1 polymer ?
#
loop_
_entity_poly.entity_id
_entity_poly.type
_entity_poly.pdbx_seq_one_letter_code
_entity_poly.pdbx_strand_id
1 'polypeptide(L)'
;VASQNQWVYDLENLTYAIVKTRCEKKLKTKYPKLKFTQEEQSDSATASFPTVLVQALEPIEQNEDLEGRRTNTVLFTAQVIVTTNKSRSEALNVAQTVADEYKAMSFKLAPAPFARKNGKLWTATLRARRSFDWNDRL
;
A
#
# COMPACT_ATOMS: atom_id res chain seq x y z
N VAL A 1 26.69 11.36 1.69
CA VAL A 1 25.73 12.39 1.29
C VAL A 1 24.41 11.72 0.92
N ALA A 2 23.33 12.14 1.54
CA ALA A 2 22.01 11.62 1.22
C ALA A 2 21.61 11.95 -0.22
N SER A 3 20.98 11.00 -0.91
CA SER A 3 20.42 11.23 -2.23
C SER A 3 19.37 12.34 -2.17
N GLN A 4 19.25 13.13 -3.23
CA GLN A 4 18.18 14.13 -3.35
C GLN A 4 16.79 13.51 -3.28
N ASN A 5 16.68 12.20 -3.58
CA ASN A 5 15.43 11.47 -3.54
C ASN A 5 15.23 10.66 -2.25
N GLN A 6 16.09 10.86 -1.26
CA GLN A 6 15.99 10.13 0.01
C GLN A 6 14.61 10.30 0.68
N TRP A 7 14.04 11.51 0.58
CA TRP A 7 12.73 11.79 1.17
C TRP A 7 11.60 10.93 0.56
N VAL A 8 11.72 10.56 -0.71
CA VAL A 8 10.73 9.67 -1.37
C VAL A 8 10.80 8.28 -0.78
N TYR A 9 12.00 7.77 -0.56
CA TYR A 9 12.22 6.48 0.06
C TYR A 9 11.72 6.46 1.52
N ASP A 10 12.01 7.51 2.26
CA ASP A 10 11.53 7.65 3.63
C ASP A 10 10.01 7.73 3.69
N LEU A 11 9.39 8.40 2.73
CA LEU A 11 7.94 8.48 2.59
C LEU A 11 7.32 7.11 2.39
N GLU A 12 7.91 6.27 1.53
CA GLU A 12 7.45 4.90 1.30
C GLU A 12 7.44 4.11 2.60
N ASN A 13 8.56 4.12 3.33
CA ASN A 13 8.69 3.39 4.57
C ASN A 13 7.75 3.92 5.66
N LEU A 14 7.61 5.22 5.77
CA LEU A 14 6.72 5.84 6.75
C LEU A 14 5.26 5.52 6.47
N THR A 15 4.84 5.62 5.21
CA THR A 15 3.47 5.29 4.79
C THR A 15 3.15 3.84 5.12
N TYR A 16 4.04 2.93 4.77
CA TYR A 16 3.88 1.51 5.07
C TYR A 16 3.75 1.27 6.58
N ALA A 17 4.62 1.87 7.38
CA ALA A 17 4.60 1.71 8.83
C ALA A 17 3.29 2.21 9.45
N ILE A 18 2.77 3.33 8.99
CA ILE A 18 1.50 3.89 9.47
C ILE A 18 0.34 2.97 9.13
N VAL A 19 0.25 2.54 7.87
CA VAL A 19 -0.82 1.64 7.41
C VAL A 19 -0.77 0.32 8.16
N LYS A 20 0.41 -0.28 8.27
CA LYS A 20 0.61 -1.53 9.01
C LYS A 20 0.14 -1.42 10.45
N THR A 21 0.61 -0.41 11.17
CA THR A 21 0.30 -0.23 12.59
C THR A 21 -1.20 -0.02 12.81
N ARG A 22 -1.81 0.85 12.03
CA ARG A 22 -3.25 1.16 12.16
C ARG A 22 -4.14 0.00 11.78
N CYS A 23 -3.80 -0.69 10.69
CA CYS A 23 -4.59 -1.85 10.24
C CYS A 23 -4.43 -3.04 11.18
N GLU A 24 -3.24 -3.32 11.67
CA GLU A 24 -3.03 -4.39 12.64
C GLU A 24 -3.84 -4.15 13.91
N LYS A 25 -3.89 -2.91 14.40
CA LYS A 25 -4.69 -2.56 15.57
C LYS A 25 -6.17 -2.87 15.37
N LYS A 26 -6.70 -2.65 14.16
CA LYS A 26 -8.11 -2.87 13.83
C LYS A 26 -8.44 -4.31 13.50
N LEU A 27 -7.50 -5.03 12.89
CA LEU A 27 -7.77 -6.34 12.28
C LEU A 27 -7.22 -7.53 13.06
N LYS A 28 -6.22 -7.36 13.90
CA LYS A 28 -5.57 -8.49 14.61
C LYS A 28 -6.53 -9.27 15.49
N THR A 29 -7.51 -8.62 16.08
CA THR A 29 -8.52 -9.27 16.92
C THR A 29 -9.34 -10.26 16.11
N LYS A 30 -9.75 -9.87 14.90
CA LYS A 30 -10.55 -10.70 13.99
C LYS A 30 -9.70 -11.67 13.18
N TYR A 31 -8.47 -11.25 12.82
CA TYR A 31 -7.55 -12.02 11.99
C TYR A 31 -6.20 -12.13 12.69
N PRO A 32 -6.05 -13.05 13.67
CA PRO A 32 -4.81 -13.14 14.47
C PRO A 32 -3.56 -13.50 13.65
N LYS A 33 -3.76 -14.15 12.50
CA LYS A 33 -2.66 -14.58 11.63
C LYS A 33 -2.36 -13.58 10.51
N LEU A 34 -2.98 -12.41 10.54
CA LEU A 34 -2.75 -11.36 9.55
C LEU A 34 -1.29 -10.96 9.52
N LYS A 35 -0.72 -10.90 8.31
CA LYS A 35 0.67 -10.52 8.10
C LYS A 35 0.78 -9.43 7.05
N PHE A 36 1.48 -8.36 7.38
CA PHE A 36 1.85 -7.32 6.42
C PHE A 36 3.27 -7.56 5.93
N THR A 37 3.50 -7.33 4.64
CA THR A 37 4.82 -7.48 4.04
C THR A 37 5.01 -6.48 2.90
N GLN A 38 6.25 -6.12 2.64
CA GLN A 38 6.64 -5.30 1.48
C GLN A 38 7.23 -6.13 0.36
N GLU A 39 7.49 -7.41 0.62
CA GLU A 39 8.10 -8.31 -0.34
C GLU A 39 7.22 -9.53 -0.56
N GLU A 40 7.22 -10.03 -1.79
CA GLU A 40 6.54 -11.28 -2.07
C GLU A 40 7.16 -12.42 -1.26
N GLN A 41 6.29 -13.25 -0.69
CA GLN A 41 6.77 -14.41 0.05
C GLN A 41 7.26 -15.49 -0.92
N SER A 42 8.38 -16.12 -0.59
CA SER A 42 8.83 -17.27 -1.34
C SER A 42 7.88 -18.45 -1.15
N ASP A 43 7.80 -19.34 -2.14
CA ASP A 43 6.95 -20.53 -2.09
C ASP A 43 7.28 -21.46 -0.94
N SER A 44 8.50 -21.38 -0.41
CA SER A 44 8.95 -22.19 0.72
C SER A 44 8.50 -21.66 2.07
N ALA A 45 7.98 -20.44 2.15
CA ALA A 45 7.52 -19.85 3.40
C ALA A 45 6.16 -20.41 3.78
N THR A 46 5.97 -20.71 5.07
CA THR A 46 4.64 -21.05 5.60
C THR A 46 3.73 -19.84 5.46
N ALA A 47 2.72 -19.94 4.61
CA ALA A 47 1.84 -18.85 4.35
C ALA A 47 0.94 -18.56 5.56
N SER A 48 0.95 -17.31 6.00
CA SER A 48 -0.02 -16.81 6.99
C SER A 48 -1.12 -16.09 6.23
N PHE A 49 -2.36 -16.48 6.44
CA PHE A 49 -3.50 -15.82 5.81
C PHE A 49 -4.36 -15.15 6.87
N PRO A 50 -4.91 -13.97 6.58
CA PRO A 50 -4.69 -13.17 5.37
C PRO A 50 -3.31 -12.52 5.32
N THR A 51 -2.77 -12.33 4.12
CA THR A 51 -1.50 -11.64 3.88
C THR A 51 -1.76 -10.34 3.13
N VAL A 52 -1.15 -9.26 3.58
CA VAL A 52 -1.24 -7.95 2.92
C VAL A 52 0.13 -7.58 2.39
N LEU A 53 0.28 -7.58 1.07
CA LEU A 53 1.49 -7.14 0.39
C LEU A 53 1.32 -5.69 -0.04
N VAL A 54 2.20 -4.82 0.43
CA VAL A 54 2.20 -3.41 0.07
C VAL A 54 3.44 -3.12 -0.75
N GLN A 55 3.25 -2.74 -2.00
CA GLN A 55 4.34 -2.43 -2.93
C GLN A 55 4.26 -0.97 -3.34
N ALA A 56 5.38 -0.26 -3.25
CA ALA A 56 5.47 1.06 -3.84
C ALA A 56 5.78 0.90 -5.33
N LEU A 57 4.97 1.52 -6.16
CA LEU A 57 5.25 1.62 -7.59
C LEU A 57 6.23 2.77 -7.83
N GLU A 58 6.88 2.76 -8.98
CA GLU A 58 7.87 3.78 -9.31
C GLU A 58 7.27 5.18 -9.19
N PRO A 59 7.86 6.07 -8.36
CA PRO A 59 7.35 7.43 -8.21
C PRO A 59 7.51 8.21 -9.51
N ILE A 60 6.49 8.99 -9.85
CA ILE A 60 6.48 9.82 -11.06
C ILE A 60 6.68 11.27 -10.65
N GLU A 61 7.74 11.90 -11.14
CA GLU A 61 7.95 13.33 -10.95
C GLU A 61 6.89 14.12 -11.71
N GLN A 62 6.34 15.14 -11.05
CA GLN A 62 5.28 15.96 -11.60
C GLN A 62 5.72 17.42 -11.68
N ASN A 63 5.11 18.15 -12.63
CA ASN A 63 5.18 19.61 -12.71
C ASN A 63 6.59 20.15 -12.94
N GLU A 64 7.07 20.04 -14.17
CA GLU A 64 8.21 20.82 -14.63
C GLU A 64 7.78 22.28 -14.80
N ASP A 65 8.64 23.23 -14.45
CA ASP A 65 8.40 24.63 -14.72
C ASP A 65 8.61 24.96 -16.22
N LEU A 66 8.32 26.19 -16.63
CA LEU A 66 8.47 26.60 -18.03
C LEU A 66 9.89 26.57 -18.54
N GLU A 67 10.87 26.53 -17.65
CA GLU A 67 12.29 26.41 -17.98
C GLU A 67 12.80 24.96 -17.97
N GLY A 68 11.89 24.01 -17.76
CA GLY A 68 12.24 22.59 -17.72
C GLY A 68 12.84 22.14 -16.40
N ARG A 69 12.81 22.98 -15.36
CA ARG A 69 13.29 22.58 -14.03
C ARG A 69 12.25 21.70 -13.35
N ARG A 70 12.73 20.65 -12.72
CA ARG A 70 11.86 19.73 -11.98
C ARG A 70 11.47 20.31 -10.64
N THR A 71 10.18 20.21 -10.30
CA THR A 71 9.72 20.56 -8.96
C THR A 71 9.98 19.37 -8.02
N ASN A 72 9.86 19.62 -6.71
CA ASN A 72 9.99 18.56 -5.69
C ASN A 72 8.66 17.85 -5.44
N THR A 73 7.81 17.76 -6.45
CA THR A 73 6.50 17.10 -6.35
C THR A 73 6.56 15.75 -7.03
N VAL A 74 6.11 14.72 -6.32
CA VAL A 74 6.14 13.34 -6.79
C VAL A 74 4.76 12.71 -6.62
N LEU A 75 4.30 11.99 -7.64
CA LEU A 75 3.13 11.13 -7.52
C LEU A 75 3.58 9.78 -6.98
N PHE A 76 3.19 9.49 -5.74
CA PHE A 76 3.47 8.24 -5.08
C PHE A 76 2.27 7.31 -5.21
N THR A 77 2.51 6.09 -5.67
CA THR A 77 1.47 5.06 -5.81
C THR A 77 1.85 3.83 -5.01
N ALA A 78 0.96 3.40 -4.13
CA ALA A 78 1.08 2.15 -3.42
C ALA A 78 0.11 1.13 -4.02
N GLN A 79 0.59 -0.07 -4.32
CA GLN A 79 -0.24 -1.19 -4.74
C GLN A 79 -0.36 -2.15 -3.57
N VAL A 80 -1.60 -2.47 -3.19
CA VAL A 80 -1.89 -3.36 -2.08
C VAL A 80 -2.57 -4.61 -2.61
N ILE A 81 -2.01 -5.77 -2.26
CA ILE A 81 -2.56 -7.06 -2.65
C ILE A 81 -2.84 -7.86 -1.38
N VAL A 82 -4.11 -8.14 -1.14
CA VAL A 82 -4.56 -8.95 -0.01
C VAL A 82 -4.85 -10.36 -0.50
N THR A 83 -4.23 -11.35 0.12
CA THR A 83 -4.42 -12.76 -0.25
C THR A 83 -4.93 -13.54 0.95
N THR A 84 -5.97 -14.33 0.74
CA THR A 84 -6.53 -15.23 1.75
C THR A 84 -7.01 -16.52 1.11
N ASN A 85 -7.02 -17.60 1.89
CA ASN A 85 -7.55 -18.90 1.45
C ASN A 85 -8.97 -19.18 1.94
N LYS A 86 -9.59 -18.25 2.67
CA LYS A 86 -10.90 -18.50 3.31
C LYS A 86 -12.06 -18.05 2.45
N SER A 87 -12.19 -16.76 2.17
CA SER A 87 -13.37 -16.26 1.46
C SER A 87 -13.09 -14.92 0.77
N ARG A 88 -13.95 -14.61 -0.19
CA ARG A 88 -13.95 -13.32 -0.86
C ARG A 88 -14.24 -12.19 0.13
N SER A 89 -15.17 -12.42 1.06
CA SER A 89 -15.55 -11.42 2.07
C SER A 89 -14.38 -11.07 2.97
N GLU A 90 -13.58 -12.05 3.38
CA GLU A 90 -12.37 -11.78 4.18
C GLU A 90 -11.38 -10.92 3.42
N ALA A 91 -11.09 -11.26 2.17
CA ALA A 91 -10.19 -10.48 1.33
C ALA A 91 -10.68 -9.04 1.18
N LEU A 92 -11.97 -8.85 0.91
CA LEU A 92 -12.55 -7.52 0.77
C LEU A 92 -12.57 -6.72 2.07
N ASN A 93 -12.86 -7.36 3.21
CA ASN A 93 -12.84 -6.67 4.50
C ASN A 93 -11.44 -6.14 4.83
N VAL A 94 -10.44 -6.95 4.64
CA VAL A 94 -9.04 -6.52 4.89
C VAL A 94 -8.66 -5.42 3.91
N ALA A 95 -8.96 -5.60 2.62
CA ALA A 95 -8.65 -4.60 1.60
C ALA A 95 -9.36 -3.27 1.87
N GLN A 96 -10.63 -3.33 2.29
CA GLN A 96 -11.40 -2.11 2.59
C GLN A 96 -10.82 -1.36 3.79
N THR A 97 -10.39 -2.08 4.84
CA THR A 97 -9.75 -1.46 6.00
C THR A 97 -8.45 -0.76 5.61
N VAL A 98 -7.63 -1.41 4.77
CA VAL A 98 -6.40 -0.81 4.26
C VAL A 98 -6.73 0.43 3.40
N ALA A 99 -7.73 0.33 2.54
CA ALA A 99 -8.18 1.44 1.71
C ALA A 99 -8.60 2.66 2.55
N ASP A 100 -9.33 2.41 3.63
CA ASP A 100 -9.78 3.48 4.53
C ASP A 100 -8.61 4.20 5.19
N GLU A 101 -7.55 3.47 5.55
CA GLU A 101 -6.34 4.09 6.11
C GLU A 101 -5.62 4.95 5.08
N TYR A 102 -5.55 4.52 3.82
CA TYR A 102 -4.98 5.37 2.77
C TYR A 102 -5.83 6.61 2.51
N LYS A 103 -7.16 6.48 2.52
CA LYS A 103 -8.05 7.64 2.40
C LYS A 103 -7.85 8.64 3.54
N ALA A 104 -7.64 8.15 4.76
CA ALA A 104 -7.37 9.00 5.92
C ALA A 104 -6.08 9.81 5.74
N MET A 105 -5.13 9.32 4.96
CA MET A 105 -3.90 10.03 4.59
C MET A 105 -4.04 10.81 3.28
N SER A 106 -5.26 11.07 2.82
CA SER A 106 -5.56 11.84 1.60
C SER A 106 -5.12 11.18 0.30
N PHE A 107 -4.96 9.87 0.28
CA PHE A 107 -4.73 9.14 -0.96
C PHE A 107 -6.04 8.97 -1.73
N LYS A 108 -5.93 8.98 -3.05
CA LYS A 108 -7.03 8.61 -3.94
C LYS A 108 -6.91 7.14 -4.29
N LEU A 109 -8.04 6.45 -4.27
CA LEU A 109 -8.09 5.03 -4.64
C LEU A 109 -8.51 4.89 -6.09
N ALA A 110 -7.77 4.05 -6.83
CA ALA A 110 -8.11 3.69 -8.20
C ALA A 110 -7.42 2.36 -8.55
N PRO A 111 -8.14 1.29 -8.80
CA PRO A 111 -9.59 1.14 -8.61
C PRO A 111 -9.99 0.89 -7.16
N ALA A 112 -11.28 0.85 -6.90
CA ALA A 112 -11.80 0.37 -5.63
C ALA A 112 -11.39 -1.10 -5.41
N PRO A 113 -11.29 -1.57 -4.15
CA PRO A 113 -10.90 -2.95 -3.89
C PRO A 113 -11.79 -3.94 -4.63
N PHE A 114 -11.16 -4.88 -5.31
CA PHE A 114 -11.85 -5.90 -6.10
C PHE A 114 -11.20 -7.25 -5.84
N ALA A 115 -12.00 -8.26 -5.49
CA ALA A 115 -11.51 -9.59 -5.17
C ALA A 115 -11.70 -10.56 -6.34
N ARG A 116 -10.65 -11.31 -6.63
CA ARG A 116 -10.66 -12.36 -7.65
C ARG A 116 -10.21 -13.68 -7.04
N LYS A 117 -10.78 -14.76 -7.53
CA LYS A 117 -10.35 -16.10 -7.16
C LYS A 117 -9.20 -16.53 -8.07
N ASN A 118 -8.12 -17.00 -7.47
CA ASN A 118 -6.98 -17.53 -8.19
C ASN A 118 -6.59 -18.88 -7.58
N GLY A 119 -7.01 -19.96 -8.22
CA GLY A 119 -6.87 -21.31 -7.67
C GLY A 119 -7.68 -21.47 -6.40
N LYS A 120 -7.02 -21.77 -5.29
CA LYS A 120 -7.65 -21.90 -3.96
C LYS A 120 -7.59 -20.60 -3.16
N LEU A 121 -7.06 -19.54 -3.72
CA LEU A 121 -6.85 -18.28 -3.02
C LEU A 121 -7.75 -17.19 -3.56
N TRP A 122 -8.15 -16.29 -2.68
CA TRP A 122 -8.83 -15.05 -3.02
C TRP A 122 -7.84 -13.90 -2.93
N THR A 123 -7.76 -13.10 -3.97
CA THR A 123 -6.84 -11.97 -4.05
C THR A 123 -7.62 -10.69 -4.27
N ALA A 124 -7.46 -9.73 -3.39
CA ALA A 124 -8.03 -8.39 -3.54
C ALA A 124 -6.91 -7.41 -3.79
N THR A 125 -7.04 -6.60 -4.84
CA THR A 125 -6.01 -5.63 -5.23
C THR A 125 -6.60 -4.23 -5.19
N LEU A 126 -5.82 -3.27 -4.68
CA LEU A 126 -6.15 -1.86 -4.76
C LEU A 126 -4.89 -1.04 -5.02
N ARG A 127 -5.07 0.13 -5.56
CA ARG A 127 -3.99 1.12 -5.72
C ARG A 127 -4.42 2.42 -5.09
N ALA A 128 -3.51 3.00 -4.32
CA ALA A 128 -3.70 4.30 -3.69
C ALA A 128 -2.60 5.23 -4.17
N ARG A 129 -2.96 6.44 -4.55
CA ARG A 129 -1.99 7.42 -5.05
C ARG A 129 -2.22 8.79 -4.42
N ARG A 130 -1.12 9.48 -4.20
CA ARG A 130 -1.13 10.85 -3.70
C ARG A 130 0.08 11.59 -4.24
N SER A 131 -0.13 12.85 -4.64
CA SER A 131 0.98 13.74 -4.97
C SER A 131 1.55 14.31 -3.68
N PHE A 132 2.86 14.24 -3.54
CA PHE A 132 3.57 14.78 -2.39
C PHE A 132 4.57 15.84 -2.83
N ASP A 133 4.59 16.93 -2.09
CA ASP A 133 5.69 17.87 -2.11
C ASP A 133 6.66 17.48 -0.99
N TRP A 134 7.92 17.84 -1.11
CA TRP A 134 8.95 17.46 -0.13
C TRP A 134 8.65 17.96 1.30
N ASN A 135 7.78 18.97 1.45
CA ASN A 135 7.35 19.51 2.73
C ASN A 135 6.06 18.89 3.26
N ASP A 136 5.42 18.01 2.50
CA ASP A 136 4.14 17.44 2.90
C ASP A 136 4.29 16.51 4.11
N ARG A 137 3.22 16.46 4.89
CA ARG A 137 3.07 15.53 6.01
C ARG A 137 1.88 14.60 5.78
N LEU A 138 2.02 13.42 6.32
CA LEU A 138 0.95 12.43 6.27
C LEU A 138 -0.15 12.71 7.28
#